data_878c57b843fa6d1e41b986d5d9cf4a70
#
_entry.id   878c57b843fa6d1e41b986d5d9cf4a70
#
_cell.length_a   1.000
_cell.length_b   1.000
_cell.length_c   1.000
_cell.angle_alpha   90.00
_cell.angle_beta   90.00
_cell.angle_gamma   90.00
#
_symmetry.space_group_name_H-M   'P 1'
#
loop_
_entity.id
_entity.type
_entity.pdbx_description
1 polymer ?
#
loop_
_entity_poly.entity_id
_entity_poly.type
_entity_poly.pdbx_seq_one_letter_code
_entity_poly.pdbx_strand_id
1 'polypeptide(L)'
;MLADGTRVELYANVGDGKFAEKAASLNAEGVGLLRTEFGFLGHDAEPSIETQAQTYKSVFDAFPGKHIVVRTLDAGADKPLPFLNVKEKENPALGVHGFHTDWTVPGVLTRQLEAIKKAYDESDADIWVMAPMISTTSEARNFAKMLKEVDLPVHGVMGPSVRP
;
A
#
# COMPACT_ATOMS: atom_id res chain seq x y z
N MET A 1 11.66 -13.35 -20.88
CA MET A 1 10.86 -14.20 -21.79
C MET A 1 10.93 -15.63 -21.33
N LEU A 2 9.83 -16.35 -21.41
CA LEU A 2 9.79 -17.80 -21.18
C LEU A 2 10.37 -18.55 -22.38
N ALA A 3 10.60 -19.86 -22.23
CA ALA A 3 11.17 -20.68 -23.30
C ALA A 3 10.31 -20.74 -24.57
N ASP A 4 9.01 -20.53 -24.44
CA ASP A 4 8.04 -20.47 -25.56
C ASP A 4 7.92 -19.08 -26.22
N GLY A 5 8.73 -18.12 -25.79
CA GLY A 5 8.70 -16.73 -26.27
C GLY A 5 7.71 -15.81 -25.57
N THR A 6 6.94 -16.31 -24.58
CA THR A 6 6.01 -15.48 -23.81
C THR A 6 6.77 -14.42 -23.02
N ARG A 7 6.37 -13.15 -23.16
CA ARG A 7 6.89 -12.05 -22.33
C ARG A 7 6.31 -12.13 -20.95
N VAL A 8 7.16 -12.05 -19.93
CA VAL A 8 6.78 -11.89 -18.52
C VAL A 8 7.28 -10.53 -18.07
N GLU A 9 6.39 -9.73 -17.49
CA GLU A 9 6.75 -8.45 -16.89
C GLU A 9 7.34 -8.68 -15.49
N LEU A 10 8.34 -7.88 -15.14
CA LEU A 10 9.04 -7.97 -13.86
C LEU A 10 8.78 -6.71 -13.04
N TYR A 11 8.03 -6.87 -11.96
CA TYR A 11 7.72 -5.80 -11.04
C TYR A 11 8.53 -5.91 -9.75
N ALA A 12 8.96 -4.76 -9.23
CA ALA A 12 9.70 -4.68 -7.98
C ALA A 12 8.77 -4.79 -6.75
N ASN A 13 9.34 -5.24 -5.63
CA ASN A 13 8.75 -5.13 -4.30
C ASN A 13 9.62 -4.16 -3.50
N VAL A 14 9.07 -3.00 -3.15
CA VAL A 14 9.84 -1.89 -2.57
C VAL A 14 9.19 -1.38 -1.27
N GLY A 15 10.01 -0.76 -0.40
CA GLY A 15 9.54 -0.15 0.85
C GLY A 15 9.74 1.35 0.89
N ASP A 16 10.60 1.91 0.03
CA ASP A 16 10.92 3.34 -0.02
C ASP A 16 11.47 3.78 -1.39
N GLY A 17 11.72 5.09 -1.53
CA GLY A 17 12.22 5.69 -2.76
C GLY A 17 13.60 5.20 -3.17
N LYS A 18 14.51 4.93 -2.22
CA LYS A 18 15.87 4.44 -2.54
C LYS A 18 15.85 3.05 -3.18
N PHE A 19 15.01 2.16 -2.63
CA PHE A 19 14.80 0.84 -3.24
C PHE A 19 14.08 0.95 -4.58
N ALA A 20 13.16 1.91 -4.75
CA ALA A 20 12.48 2.18 -6.02
C ALA A 20 13.46 2.65 -7.10
N GLU A 21 14.31 3.63 -6.82
CA GLU A 21 15.37 4.10 -7.73
C GLU A 21 16.31 2.97 -8.14
N LYS A 22 16.74 2.16 -7.17
CA LYS A 22 17.59 0.99 -7.46
C LYS A 22 16.87 -0.02 -8.35
N ALA A 23 15.61 -0.32 -8.10
CA ALA A 23 14.83 -1.25 -8.91
C ALA A 23 14.64 -0.72 -10.34
N ALA A 24 14.36 0.58 -10.50
CA ALA A 24 14.25 1.24 -11.79
C ALA A 24 15.57 1.16 -12.57
N SER A 25 16.72 1.37 -11.91
CA SER A 25 18.04 1.25 -12.52
C SER A 25 18.38 -0.18 -12.97
N LEU A 26 17.73 -1.18 -12.41
CA LEU A 26 17.81 -2.60 -12.79
C LEU A 26 16.75 -3.02 -13.80
N ASN A 27 16.08 -2.05 -14.44
CA ASN A 27 15.05 -2.25 -15.47
C ASN A 27 13.78 -2.97 -14.96
N ALA A 28 13.39 -2.78 -13.70
CA ALA A 28 12.05 -3.17 -13.26
C ALA A 28 10.99 -2.41 -14.08
N GLU A 29 9.92 -3.09 -14.47
CA GLU A 29 8.89 -2.55 -15.35
C GLU A 29 7.80 -1.77 -14.60
N GLY A 30 7.90 -1.73 -13.26
CA GLY A 30 7.03 -1.04 -12.33
C GLY A 30 7.19 -1.59 -10.92
N VAL A 31 6.23 -1.29 -10.05
CA VAL A 31 6.18 -1.75 -8.66
C VAL A 31 4.95 -2.63 -8.45
N GLY A 32 5.19 -3.93 -8.26
CA GLY A 32 4.12 -4.89 -7.97
C GLY A 32 3.62 -4.80 -6.53
N LEU A 33 4.44 -4.26 -5.62
CA LEU A 33 4.06 -3.99 -4.24
C LEU A 33 4.92 -2.90 -3.61
N LEU A 34 4.31 -1.76 -3.31
CA LEU A 34 4.85 -0.78 -2.37
C LEU A 34 4.33 -1.12 -0.97
N ARG A 35 5.25 -1.47 -0.08
CA ARG A 35 4.96 -1.79 1.32
C ARG A 35 5.02 -0.53 2.16
N THR A 36 3.87 0.09 2.37
CA THR A 36 3.77 1.40 3.03
C THR A 36 4.12 1.37 4.52
N GLU A 37 4.11 0.21 5.16
CA GLU A 37 4.49 0.08 6.58
C GLU A 37 5.90 0.58 6.88
N PHE A 38 6.82 0.56 5.91
CA PHE A 38 8.17 1.10 6.08
C PHE A 38 8.19 2.61 6.31
N GLY A 39 7.22 3.34 5.75
CA GLY A 39 7.07 4.78 5.99
C GLY A 39 6.56 5.14 7.40
N PHE A 40 6.10 4.15 8.15
CA PHE A 40 5.62 4.32 9.53
C PHE A 40 6.61 3.81 10.57
N LEU A 41 7.58 2.98 10.17
CA LEU A 41 8.58 2.43 11.08
C LEU A 41 9.51 3.52 11.62
N GLY A 42 9.82 3.41 12.91
CA GLY A 42 10.72 4.36 13.60
C GLY A 42 10.04 5.67 14.02
N HIS A 43 8.73 5.79 13.88
CA HIS A 43 7.94 6.91 14.38
C HIS A 43 7.13 6.48 15.62
N ASP A 44 7.19 7.31 16.68
CA ASP A 44 6.39 7.11 17.89
C ASP A 44 4.92 7.51 17.68
N ALA A 45 4.65 8.35 16.69
CA ALA A 45 3.33 8.82 16.30
C ALA A 45 3.10 8.60 14.80
N GLU A 46 1.82 8.61 14.37
CA GLU A 46 1.47 8.54 12.96
C GLU A 46 2.12 9.71 12.18
N PRO A 47 2.86 9.44 11.09
CA PRO A 47 3.42 10.49 10.25
C PRO A 47 2.31 11.37 9.65
N SER A 48 2.60 12.67 9.48
CA SER A 48 1.64 13.59 8.85
C SER A 48 1.34 13.18 7.40
N ILE A 49 0.20 13.63 6.88
CA ILE A 49 -0.19 13.41 5.48
C ILE A 49 0.91 13.88 4.54
N GLU A 50 1.55 15.01 4.83
CA GLU A 50 2.65 15.57 4.05
C GLU A 50 3.86 14.63 4.03
N THR A 51 4.25 14.11 5.18
CA THR A 51 5.39 13.20 5.32
C THR A 51 5.13 11.89 4.57
N GLN A 52 3.93 11.34 4.72
CA GLN A 52 3.51 10.15 3.99
C GLN A 52 3.50 10.40 2.47
N ALA A 53 2.92 11.51 2.02
CA ALA A 53 2.84 11.87 0.61
C ALA A 53 4.22 12.01 -0.03
N GLN A 54 5.19 12.65 0.66
CA GLN A 54 6.57 12.75 0.19
C GLN A 54 7.23 11.37 0.04
N THR A 55 6.97 10.47 0.98
CA THR A 55 7.48 9.09 0.92
C THR A 55 6.93 8.36 -0.30
N TYR A 56 5.62 8.44 -0.54
CA TYR A 56 4.99 7.79 -1.71
C TYR A 56 5.45 8.42 -3.01
N LYS A 57 5.50 9.76 -3.07
CA LYS A 57 5.97 10.50 -4.24
C LYS A 57 7.38 10.08 -4.65
N SER A 58 8.29 9.89 -3.69
CA SER A 58 9.66 9.44 -4.00
C SER A 58 9.70 8.09 -4.73
N VAL A 59 8.73 7.22 -4.48
CA VAL A 59 8.59 5.94 -5.20
C VAL A 59 7.95 6.15 -6.57
N PHE A 60 6.93 7.01 -6.66
CA PHE A 60 6.20 7.28 -7.91
C PHE A 60 7.12 7.95 -8.94
N ASP A 61 7.92 8.92 -8.50
CA ASP A 61 8.88 9.63 -9.35
C ASP A 61 9.98 8.72 -9.93
N ALA A 62 10.27 7.59 -9.27
CA ALA A 62 11.22 6.61 -9.77
C ALA A 62 10.66 5.77 -10.94
N PHE A 63 9.34 5.77 -11.15
CA PHE A 63 8.64 4.96 -12.14
C PHE A 63 7.61 5.78 -12.96
N PRO A 64 8.01 6.87 -13.63
CA PRO A 64 7.09 7.73 -14.37
C PRO A 64 6.37 6.95 -15.49
N GLY A 65 5.04 7.06 -15.56
CA GLY A 65 4.19 6.35 -16.53
C GLY A 65 4.14 4.83 -16.35
N LYS A 66 4.65 4.29 -15.23
CA LYS A 66 4.67 2.86 -14.95
C LYS A 66 3.64 2.49 -13.89
N HIS A 67 3.29 1.21 -13.90
CA HIS A 67 2.35 0.63 -12.95
C HIS A 67 2.96 0.48 -11.55
N ILE A 68 2.23 0.96 -10.53
CA ILE A 68 2.62 0.86 -9.12
C ILE A 68 1.42 0.40 -8.29
N VAL A 69 1.55 -0.73 -7.61
CA VAL A 69 0.57 -1.17 -6.61
C VAL A 69 0.99 -0.68 -5.24
N VAL A 70 0.18 0.20 -4.65
CA VAL A 70 0.36 0.74 -3.30
C VAL A 70 -0.50 -0.05 -2.33
N ARG A 71 0.10 -0.84 -1.45
CA ARG A 71 -0.62 -1.53 -0.39
C ARG A 71 -0.84 -0.59 0.78
N THR A 72 -2.10 -0.42 1.22
CA THR A 72 -2.38 0.32 2.44
C THR A 72 -1.77 -0.37 3.66
N LEU A 73 -1.64 0.36 4.76
CA LEU A 73 -0.96 -0.07 5.97
C LEU A 73 -1.38 -1.48 6.40
N ASP A 74 -0.37 -2.35 6.57
CA ASP A 74 -0.51 -3.72 7.03
C ASP A 74 0.56 -3.96 8.11
N ALA A 75 0.30 -3.44 9.28
CA ALA A 75 1.18 -3.60 10.43
C ALA A 75 0.79 -4.85 11.19
N GLY A 76 1.62 -5.87 11.08
CA GLY A 76 1.52 -7.10 11.86
C GLY A 76 2.41 -7.05 13.09
N ALA A 77 2.40 -8.15 13.85
CA ALA A 77 3.20 -8.30 15.05
C ALA A 77 4.72 -8.31 14.82
N ASP A 78 5.14 -8.63 13.62
CA ASP A 78 6.56 -8.57 13.20
C ASP A 78 7.07 -7.12 13.04
N LYS A 79 6.15 -6.15 12.96
CA LYS A 79 6.45 -4.72 12.81
C LYS A 79 5.49 -3.90 13.67
N PRO A 80 5.65 -3.91 15.00
CA PRO A 80 4.77 -3.15 15.87
C PRO A 80 4.94 -1.65 15.62
N LEU A 81 3.81 -0.96 15.42
CA LEU A 81 3.74 0.49 15.33
C LEU A 81 3.22 1.03 16.65
N PRO A 82 4.02 1.82 17.41
CA PRO A 82 3.65 2.26 18.75
C PRO A 82 2.31 2.98 18.83
N PHE A 83 1.97 3.78 17.81
CA PHE A 83 0.73 4.56 17.75
C PHE A 83 -0.53 3.73 17.45
N LEU A 84 -0.40 2.50 16.96
CA LEU A 84 -1.55 1.64 16.70
C LEU A 84 -2.11 0.97 17.96
N ASN A 85 -1.43 1.07 19.12
CA ASN A 85 -1.88 0.51 20.40
C ASN A 85 -2.46 -0.92 20.29
N VAL A 86 -1.86 -1.74 19.47
CA VAL A 86 -2.28 -3.14 19.35
C VAL A 86 -1.86 -3.84 20.62
N LYS A 87 -2.81 -4.07 21.54
CA LYS A 87 -2.56 -4.84 22.76
C LYS A 87 -1.87 -6.14 22.38
N GLU A 88 -0.85 -6.52 23.16
CA GLU A 88 -0.18 -7.81 23.02
C GLU A 88 -1.23 -8.92 22.91
N LYS A 89 -1.17 -9.67 21.82
CA LYS A 89 -2.08 -10.78 21.54
C LYS A 89 -1.30 -12.09 21.69
N GLU A 90 -1.96 -13.11 22.24
CA GLU A 90 -1.38 -14.45 22.37
C GLU A 90 -0.93 -15.02 21.02
N ASN A 91 -1.60 -14.64 19.93
CA ASN A 91 -1.18 -14.96 18.57
C ASN A 91 -1.16 -13.71 17.69
N PRO A 92 0.02 -13.14 17.45
CA PRO A 92 0.17 -11.92 16.66
C PRO A 92 -0.24 -12.04 15.19
N ALA A 93 -0.25 -13.24 14.63
CA ALA A 93 -0.69 -13.48 13.25
C ALA A 93 -2.22 -13.46 13.10
N LEU A 94 -2.95 -13.59 14.22
CA LEU A 94 -4.40 -13.54 14.27
C LEU A 94 -4.82 -12.24 14.94
N GLY A 95 -5.40 -11.31 14.20
CA GLY A 95 -5.84 -10.07 14.83
C GLY A 95 -6.28 -8.99 13.84
N VAL A 96 -6.40 -7.77 14.37
CA VAL A 96 -6.76 -6.61 13.56
C VAL A 96 -5.53 -6.22 12.73
N HIS A 97 -5.60 -6.43 11.41
CA HIS A 97 -4.54 -6.14 10.45
C HIS A 97 -5.12 -5.49 9.21
N GLY A 98 -4.27 -4.85 8.43
CA GLY A 98 -4.60 -4.32 7.13
C GLY A 98 -5.83 -3.39 7.16
N PHE A 99 -6.83 -3.67 6.37
CA PHE A 99 -8.07 -2.88 6.28
C PHE A 99 -8.75 -2.66 7.64
N HIS A 100 -8.65 -3.65 8.55
CA HIS A 100 -9.27 -3.59 9.88
C HIS A 100 -8.52 -2.69 10.88
N THR A 101 -7.34 -2.19 10.55
CA THR A 101 -6.56 -1.29 11.41
C THR A 101 -7.34 -0.03 11.77
N ASP A 102 -8.22 0.43 10.89
CA ASP A 102 -9.10 1.59 11.10
C ASP A 102 -10.08 1.40 12.26
N TRP A 103 -10.37 0.16 12.64
CA TRP A 103 -11.19 -0.15 13.83
C TRP A 103 -10.45 0.15 15.15
N THR A 104 -9.13 0.11 15.13
CA THR A 104 -8.29 0.35 16.30
C THR A 104 -7.87 1.81 16.39
N VAL A 105 -7.54 2.42 15.26
CA VAL A 105 -7.17 3.83 15.13
C VAL A 105 -8.03 4.47 14.05
N PRO A 106 -9.20 4.99 14.40
CA PRO A 106 -10.13 5.56 13.42
C PRO A 106 -9.49 6.66 12.57
N GLY A 107 -9.72 6.58 11.27
CA GLY A 107 -9.25 7.57 10.30
C GLY A 107 -7.81 7.38 9.82
N VAL A 108 -7.05 6.42 10.34
CA VAL A 108 -5.68 6.15 9.87
C VAL A 108 -5.67 5.80 8.38
N LEU A 109 -6.61 4.99 7.95
CA LEU A 109 -6.72 4.59 6.54
C LEU A 109 -7.13 5.77 5.66
N THR A 110 -8.09 6.59 6.10
CA THR A 110 -8.50 7.79 5.36
C THR A 110 -7.34 8.76 5.17
N ARG A 111 -6.58 9.07 6.23
CA ARG A 111 -5.41 9.94 6.15
C ARG A 111 -4.32 9.37 5.23
N GLN A 112 -4.14 8.04 5.24
CA GLN A 112 -3.22 7.39 4.33
C GLN A 112 -3.68 7.53 2.87
N LEU A 113 -4.96 7.34 2.57
CA LEU A 113 -5.51 7.52 1.23
C LEU A 113 -5.39 8.97 0.75
N GLU A 114 -5.59 9.96 1.63
CA GLU A 114 -5.35 11.38 1.33
C GLU A 114 -3.87 11.63 0.99
N ALA A 115 -2.94 11.01 1.71
CA ALA A 115 -1.52 11.11 1.41
C ALA A 115 -1.15 10.47 0.07
N ILE A 116 -1.73 9.31 -0.25
CA ILE A 116 -1.57 8.65 -1.55
C ILE A 116 -2.14 9.54 -2.66
N LYS A 117 -3.34 10.11 -2.48
CA LYS A 117 -3.95 11.03 -3.45
C LYS A 117 -3.06 12.24 -3.71
N LYS A 118 -2.54 12.86 -2.66
CA LYS A 118 -1.64 14.01 -2.79
C LYS A 118 -0.39 13.65 -3.61
N ALA A 119 0.23 12.52 -3.36
CA ALA A 119 1.37 12.04 -4.14
C ALA A 119 0.98 11.69 -5.58
N TYR A 120 -0.21 11.13 -5.79
CA TYR A 120 -0.76 10.79 -7.10
C TYR A 120 -0.95 12.01 -7.98
N ASP A 121 -1.54 13.10 -7.45
CA ASP A 121 -1.79 14.34 -8.18
C ASP A 121 -0.52 15.05 -8.67
N GLU A 122 0.61 14.73 -8.04
CA GLU A 122 1.91 15.31 -8.35
C GLU A 122 2.82 14.33 -9.15
N SER A 123 2.26 13.23 -9.68
CA SER A 123 3.03 12.21 -10.40
C SER A 123 2.34 11.76 -11.68
N ASP A 124 3.11 11.17 -12.59
CA ASP A 124 2.61 10.58 -13.85
C ASP A 124 2.47 9.04 -13.75
N ALA A 125 2.65 8.44 -12.57
CA ALA A 125 2.58 6.99 -12.41
C ALA A 125 1.15 6.45 -12.45
N ASP A 126 0.98 5.22 -12.96
CA ASP A 126 -0.30 4.49 -12.92
C ASP A 126 -0.44 3.81 -11.56
N ILE A 127 -1.20 4.42 -10.66
CA ILE A 127 -1.32 4.02 -9.26
C ILE A 127 -2.55 3.16 -9.01
N TRP A 128 -2.31 1.96 -8.48
CA TRP A 128 -3.35 1.05 -8.00
C TRP A 128 -3.24 0.90 -6.49
N VAL A 129 -4.33 1.15 -5.78
CA VAL A 129 -4.35 1.03 -4.31
C VAL A 129 -4.94 -0.30 -3.91
N MET A 130 -4.19 -1.07 -3.11
CA MET A 130 -4.58 -2.37 -2.60
C MET A 130 -4.81 -2.33 -1.10
N ALA A 131 -6.00 -2.73 -0.63
CA ALA A 131 -6.26 -2.98 0.78
C ALA A 131 -5.99 -4.44 1.11
N PRO A 132 -5.08 -4.74 2.05
CA PRO A 132 -4.87 -6.09 2.54
C PRO A 132 -6.02 -6.54 3.45
N MET A 133 -6.21 -7.87 3.57
CA MET A 133 -7.13 -8.51 4.49
C MET A 133 -8.63 -8.27 4.24
N ILE A 134 -9.01 -7.84 3.04
CA ILE A 134 -10.42 -7.79 2.63
C ILE A 134 -10.96 -9.22 2.54
N SER A 135 -12.00 -9.52 3.30
CA SER A 135 -12.59 -10.87 3.37
C SER A 135 -14.06 -10.93 2.98
N THR A 136 -14.76 -9.81 2.98
CA THR A 136 -16.19 -9.73 2.64
C THR A 136 -16.48 -8.74 1.52
N THR A 137 -17.61 -8.94 0.84
CA THR A 137 -18.08 -8.01 -0.21
C THR A 137 -18.44 -6.63 0.35
N SER A 138 -18.85 -6.55 1.62
CA SER A 138 -19.15 -5.27 2.28
C SER A 138 -17.87 -4.47 2.52
N GLU A 139 -16.78 -5.11 2.98
CA GLU A 139 -15.47 -4.47 3.13
C GLU A 139 -14.94 -3.97 1.80
N ALA A 140 -15.06 -4.78 0.75
CA ALA A 140 -14.67 -4.37 -0.59
C ALA A 140 -15.43 -3.12 -1.07
N ARG A 141 -16.76 -3.08 -0.86
CA ARG A 141 -17.57 -1.90 -1.19
C ARG A 141 -17.19 -0.69 -0.36
N ASN A 142 -16.93 -0.87 0.94
CA ASN A 142 -16.50 0.22 1.83
C ASN A 142 -15.17 0.78 1.38
N PHE A 143 -14.20 -0.05 1.07
CA PHE A 143 -12.91 0.41 0.56
C PHE A 143 -13.05 1.16 -0.79
N ALA A 144 -13.83 0.63 -1.72
CA ALA A 144 -14.10 1.31 -2.98
C ALA A 144 -14.80 2.67 -2.79
N LYS A 145 -15.67 2.79 -1.76
CA LYS A 145 -16.29 4.07 -1.38
C LYS A 145 -15.24 5.04 -0.84
N MET A 146 -14.35 4.60 0.06
CA MET A 146 -13.28 5.44 0.60
C MET A 146 -12.35 5.97 -0.50
N LEU A 147 -11.97 5.14 -1.49
CA LEU A 147 -11.18 5.59 -2.63
C LEU A 147 -11.90 6.69 -3.43
N LYS A 148 -13.20 6.55 -3.66
CA LYS A 148 -14.00 7.57 -4.36
C LYS A 148 -14.12 8.87 -3.56
N GLU A 149 -14.21 8.80 -2.24
CA GLU A 149 -14.31 9.97 -1.35
C GLU A 149 -13.05 10.83 -1.39
N VAL A 150 -11.89 10.22 -1.61
CA VAL A 150 -10.60 10.92 -1.79
C VAL A 150 -10.22 11.10 -3.27
N ASP A 151 -11.12 10.81 -4.22
CA ASP A 151 -10.90 10.93 -5.65
C ASP A 151 -9.70 10.12 -6.17
N LEU A 152 -9.52 8.91 -5.64
CA LEU A 152 -8.57 7.93 -6.16
C LEU A 152 -9.27 6.95 -7.12
N PRO A 153 -8.57 6.46 -8.16
CA PRO A 153 -9.15 5.50 -9.09
C PRO A 153 -9.47 4.16 -8.41
N VAL A 154 -10.59 3.56 -8.79
CA VAL A 154 -11.01 2.22 -8.33
C VAL A 154 -10.80 1.23 -9.45
N HIS A 155 -9.72 0.46 -9.40
CA HIS A 155 -9.36 -0.50 -10.45
C HIS A 155 -9.94 -1.90 -10.22
N GLY A 156 -10.24 -2.26 -8.99
CA GLY A 156 -10.78 -3.55 -8.63
C GLY A 156 -10.40 -3.96 -7.22
N VAL A 157 -11.06 -4.99 -6.71
CA VAL A 157 -10.75 -5.55 -5.39
C VAL A 157 -10.28 -6.98 -5.60
N MET A 158 -9.02 -7.26 -5.23
CA MET A 158 -8.54 -8.63 -5.12
C MET A 158 -8.80 -9.10 -3.69
N GLY A 159 -9.77 -10.00 -3.53
CA GLY A 159 -9.94 -10.76 -2.30
C GLY A 159 -8.93 -11.93 -2.23
N PRO A 160 -8.74 -12.53 -1.05
CA PRO A 160 -7.99 -13.77 -0.95
C PRO A 160 -8.62 -14.79 -1.92
N SER A 161 -7.81 -15.34 -2.83
CA SER A 161 -8.27 -16.41 -3.70
C SER A 161 -8.54 -17.63 -2.83
N VAL A 162 -9.80 -17.84 -2.46
CA VAL A 162 -10.24 -19.14 -1.96
C VAL A 162 -10.22 -20.06 -3.18
N ARG A 163 -9.17 -20.85 -3.31
CA ARG A 163 -9.20 -21.97 -4.25
C ARG A 163 -10.21 -22.98 -3.70
N PRO A 164 -11.13 -23.46 -4.53
CA PRO A 164 -12.04 -24.52 -4.16
C PRO A 164 -11.28 -25.81 -3.83
#